data_ec534e8fd6900cd98ef3e7bc497dc754
#
_entry.id   ec534e8fd6900cd98ef3e7bc497dc754
#
_cell.length_a   1.000
_cell.length_b   1.000
_cell.length_c   1.000
_cell.angle_alpha   90.00
_cell.angle_beta   90.00
_cell.angle_gamma   90.00
#
_symmetry.space_group_name_H-M   'P 1'
#
loop_
_entity.id
_entity.type
_entity.pdbx_description
1 polymer ?
#
loop_
_entity_poly.entity_id
_entity_poly.type
_entity_poly.pdbx_seq_one_letter_code
_entity_poly.pdbx_strand_id
1 'polypeptide(L)'
;MWRSLVIKLLSIVLVGCYNAADKPNFSTTIPEANTSIERLKEQYVGNRAMFIKDEVVVRGRITSSDAENNFYRTIIVDDQTAAIEVMVGLNTLSKSYPEGLLVALNLQGCYVGESYGVLQVGRKAESYSSYDVDYLDSREAVDIVIRRSQDVEPIHPIDLNICNINKSHLGRLLRISDLQLVYSTSIDTLAGETLHDACWRGYSLYKNSSGDSIAIYTRNYASFANHTIPLERLSLTGILQYGKYNGAKECYQLKMRYEEDCQPY
;
A
#
# COMPACT_ATOMS: atom_id res chain seq x y z
N MET A 1 34.74 -65.28 -32.87
CA MET A 1 33.48 -64.66 -33.23
C MET A 1 32.91 -63.91 -32.03
N TRP A 2 33.21 -62.63 -31.93
CA TRP A 2 32.66 -61.78 -30.87
C TRP A 2 31.69 -60.80 -31.51
N ARG A 3 30.42 -60.87 -31.11
CA ARG A 3 29.38 -59.92 -31.50
C ARG A 3 29.41 -58.73 -30.57
N SER A 4 29.86 -57.58 -31.07
CA SER A 4 29.76 -56.30 -30.34
C SER A 4 28.30 -55.81 -30.38
N LEU A 5 27.71 -55.74 -29.17
CA LEU A 5 26.41 -55.17 -28.95
C LEU A 5 26.56 -53.66 -28.80
N VAL A 6 26.13 -52.91 -29.81
CA VAL A 6 26.10 -51.42 -29.74
C VAL A 6 24.79 -51.02 -29.08
N ILE A 7 24.89 -50.60 -27.84
CA ILE A 7 23.78 -49.98 -27.13
C ILE A 7 23.68 -48.50 -27.59
N LYS A 8 22.70 -48.19 -28.39
CA LYS A 8 22.35 -46.79 -28.70
C LYS A 8 21.60 -46.21 -27.49
N LEU A 9 22.29 -45.33 -26.74
CA LEU A 9 21.70 -44.52 -25.69
C LEU A 9 20.86 -43.41 -26.36
N LEU A 10 19.55 -43.57 -26.32
CA LEU A 10 18.59 -42.55 -26.81
C LEU A 10 18.48 -41.47 -25.71
N SER A 11 19.22 -40.41 -25.85
CA SER A 11 19.07 -39.21 -24.98
C SER A 11 17.76 -38.51 -25.31
N ILE A 12 16.74 -38.78 -24.50
CA ILE A 12 15.49 -37.98 -24.52
C ILE A 12 15.81 -36.64 -23.88
N VAL A 13 16.03 -35.61 -24.72
CA VAL A 13 16.05 -34.23 -24.27
C VAL A 13 14.61 -33.83 -23.96
N LEU A 14 14.24 -33.88 -22.71
CA LEU A 14 13.02 -33.23 -22.21
C LEU A 14 13.22 -31.73 -22.36
N VAL A 15 12.85 -31.18 -23.51
CA VAL A 15 12.61 -29.75 -23.62
C VAL A 15 11.33 -29.50 -22.82
N GLY A 16 11.52 -29.21 -21.52
CA GLY A 16 10.45 -28.65 -20.71
C GLY A 16 10.06 -27.34 -21.35
N CYS A 17 8.88 -27.32 -21.97
CA CYS A 17 8.22 -26.06 -22.29
C CYS A 17 8.00 -25.33 -20.95
N TYR A 18 8.96 -24.52 -20.59
CA TYR A 18 8.75 -23.51 -19.55
C TYR A 18 7.76 -22.53 -20.16
N ASN A 19 6.49 -22.79 -19.94
CA ASN A 19 5.44 -21.88 -20.35
C ASN A 19 5.72 -20.53 -19.69
N ALA A 20 6.06 -19.54 -20.50
CA ALA A 20 6.24 -18.16 -20.11
C ALA A 20 4.90 -17.50 -19.69
N ALA A 21 3.98 -18.29 -19.12
CA ALA A 21 2.66 -17.85 -18.64
C ALA A 21 2.72 -16.86 -17.50
N ASP A 22 3.89 -16.74 -16.83
CA ASP A 22 4.07 -15.84 -15.69
C ASP A 22 4.82 -14.55 -15.99
N LYS A 23 5.12 -14.24 -17.24
CA LYS A 23 5.63 -12.90 -17.56
C LYS A 23 4.48 -11.92 -17.42
N PRO A 24 4.62 -10.92 -16.51
CA PRO A 24 3.62 -9.87 -16.44
C PRO A 24 3.43 -9.25 -17.83
N ASN A 25 2.19 -9.20 -18.26
CA ASN A 25 1.85 -8.63 -19.57
C ASN A 25 1.96 -7.10 -19.49
N PHE A 26 3.19 -6.58 -19.59
CA PHE A 26 3.43 -5.15 -19.66
C PHE A 26 3.05 -4.68 -21.06
N SER A 27 2.05 -3.84 -21.13
CA SER A 27 1.74 -3.10 -22.36
C SER A 27 2.54 -1.80 -22.36
N THR A 28 3.12 -1.44 -23.51
CA THR A 28 3.69 -0.10 -23.71
C THR A 28 2.59 0.97 -23.70
N THR A 29 1.34 0.56 -23.95
CA THR A 29 0.17 1.45 -23.98
C THR A 29 -0.86 0.95 -22.98
N ILE A 30 -1.18 1.75 -21.99
CA ILE A 30 -2.27 1.51 -21.04
C ILE A 30 -3.45 2.41 -21.39
N PRO A 31 -4.71 2.04 -21.04
CA PRO A 31 -5.89 2.86 -21.30
C PRO A 31 -5.73 4.29 -20.78
N GLU A 32 -6.24 5.26 -21.51
CA GLU A 32 -6.28 6.66 -21.02
C GLU A 32 -7.34 6.81 -19.92
N ALA A 33 -7.04 7.68 -18.95
CA ALA A 33 -7.99 8.00 -17.91
C ALA A 33 -9.17 8.81 -18.48
N ASN A 34 -10.39 8.47 -18.07
CA ASN A 34 -11.59 9.25 -18.37
C ASN A 34 -12.11 10.05 -17.16
N THR A 35 -11.49 9.88 -15.98
CA THR A 35 -11.78 10.62 -14.77
C THR A 35 -10.55 10.67 -13.86
N SER A 36 -10.58 11.52 -12.82
CA SER A 36 -9.58 11.56 -11.76
C SER A 36 -10.05 10.81 -10.51
N ILE A 37 -9.09 10.43 -9.64
CA ILE A 37 -9.40 9.81 -8.36
C ILE A 37 -10.17 10.79 -7.45
N GLU A 38 -9.87 12.09 -7.51
CA GLU A 38 -10.60 13.12 -6.77
C GLU A 38 -12.08 13.13 -7.15
N ARG A 39 -12.40 13.15 -8.47
CA ARG A 39 -13.80 13.10 -8.93
C ARG A 39 -14.49 11.81 -8.52
N LEU A 40 -13.78 10.67 -8.52
CA LEU A 40 -14.34 9.43 -8.02
C LEU A 40 -14.68 9.53 -6.52
N LYS A 41 -13.79 10.15 -5.71
CA LYS A 41 -14.05 10.40 -4.26
C LYS A 41 -15.27 11.28 -4.05
N GLU A 42 -15.45 12.32 -4.86
CA GLU A 42 -16.61 13.19 -4.79
C GLU A 42 -17.94 12.47 -5.07
N GLN A 43 -17.89 11.45 -5.95
CA GLN A 43 -19.06 10.62 -6.29
C GLN A 43 -19.36 9.56 -5.23
N TYR A 44 -18.38 9.18 -4.41
CA TYR A 44 -18.54 8.23 -3.32
C TYR A 44 -19.26 8.92 -2.15
N VAL A 45 -20.55 8.69 -2.04
CA VAL A 45 -21.41 9.28 -1.00
C VAL A 45 -21.82 8.23 0.02
N GLY A 46 -21.35 8.38 1.26
CA GLY A 46 -21.84 7.65 2.42
C GLY A 46 -20.99 6.44 2.84
N ASN A 47 -21.46 5.72 3.85
CA ASN A 47 -20.76 4.65 4.56
C ASN A 47 -21.09 3.25 3.98
N ARG A 48 -21.32 3.14 2.68
CA ARG A 48 -21.65 1.85 2.03
C ARG A 48 -20.90 1.70 0.73
N ALA A 49 -20.49 0.47 0.43
CA ALA A 49 -19.86 0.15 -0.84
C ALA A 49 -20.72 0.60 -2.03
N MET A 50 -20.15 1.34 -2.95
CA MET A 50 -20.75 1.78 -4.21
C MET A 50 -20.30 0.84 -5.35
N PHE A 51 -21.25 0.34 -6.14
CA PHE A 51 -20.96 -0.44 -7.33
C PHE A 51 -20.70 0.48 -8.53
N ILE A 52 -19.58 0.28 -9.21
CA ILE A 52 -19.22 1.04 -10.42
C ILE A 52 -19.76 0.29 -11.64
N LYS A 53 -20.86 0.80 -12.19
CA LYS A 53 -21.53 0.22 -13.36
C LYS A 53 -20.90 0.67 -14.69
N ASP A 54 -20.56 1.96 -14.77
CA ASP A 54 -20.08 2.58 -16.00
C ASP A 54 -18.57 2.36 -16.17
N GLU A 55 -18.07 2.61 -17.37
CA GLU A 55 -16.64 2.57 -17.65
C GLU A 55 -15.94 3.75 -16.94
N VAL A 56 -15.19 3.44 -15.90
CA VAL A 56 -14.38 4.37 -15.11
C VAL A 56 -12.94 3.92 -15.19
N VAL A 57 -12.10 4.74 -15.79
CA VAL A 57 -10.66 4.50 -15.88
C VAL A 57 -9.92 5.66 -15.23
N VAL A 58 -9.09 5.34 -14.24
CA VAL A 58 -8.14 6.28 -13.62
C VAL A 58 -6.71 5.82 -13.89
N ARG A 59 -5.77 6.76 -13.93
CA ARG A 59 -4.33 6.47 -14.08
C ARG A 59 -3.57 7.12 -12.97
N GLY A 60 -2.57 6.45 -12.44
CA GLY A 60 -1.72 7.01 -11.41
C GLY A 60 -0.48 6.16 -11.18
N ARG A 61 0.40 6.64 -10.29
CA ARG A 61 1.62 5.92 -9.90
C ARG A 61 1.42 5.22 -8.57
N ILE A 62 2.04 4.06 -8.44
CA ILE A 62 2.04 3.31 -7.19
C ILE A 62 2.93 4.01 -6.18
N THR A 63 2.40 4.25 -4.98
CA THR A 63 3.09 4.97 -3.91
C THR A 63 3.33 4.13 -2.65
N SER A 64 2.80 2.91 -2.59
CA SER A 64 3.01 1.97 -1.48
C SER A 64 3.88 0.78 -1.87
N SER A 65 4.36 0.05 -0.87
CA SER A 65 5.11 -1.20 -1.05
C SER A 65 4.76 -2.20 0.03
N ASP A 66 4.69 -3.49 -0.34
CA ASP A 66 4.55 -4.60 0.61
C ASP A 66 5.88 -5.27 0.95
N ALA A 67 7.01 -4.73 0.49
CA ALA A 67 8.33 -5.34 0.64
C ALA A 67 8.69 -5.60 2.11
N GLU A 68 8.27 -4.71 3.02
CA GLU A 68 8.49 -4.85 4.46
C GLU A 68 7.22 -5.22 5.25
N ASN A 69 6.20 -5.75 4.59
CA ASN A 69 4.97 -6.28 5.18
C ASN A 69 4.14 -5.28 6.02
N ASN A 70 4.46 -3.99 5.99
CA ASN A 70 3.61 -2.98 6.63
C ASN A 70 2.34 -2.72 5.82
N PHE A 71 2.40 -2.83 4.49
CA PHE A 71 1.26 -3.00 3.60
C PHE A 71 1.06 -4.49 3.30
N TYR A 72 -0.17 -4.92 3.08
CA TYR A 72 -0.45 -6.34 2.86
C TYR A 72 -1.54 -6.54 1.84
N ARG A 73 -1.17 -7.13 0.70
CA ARG A 73 -2.08 -7.49 -0.41
C ARG A 73 -2.85 -6.30 -0.99
N THR A 74 -2.33 -5.09 -0.81
CA THR A 74 -2.90 -3.85 -1.34
C THR A 74 -1.83 -2.99 -1.98
N ILE A 75 -2.24 -2.16 -2.94
CA ILE A 75 -1.40 -1.08 -3.49
C ILE A 75 -2.15 0.24 -3.37
N ILE A 76 -1.41 1.32 -3.18
CA ILE A 76 -1.92 2.69 -3.26
C ILE A 76 -1.53 3.27 -4.61
N VAL A 77 -2.50 3.84 -5.30
CA VAL A 77 -2.31 4.54 -6.58
C VAL A 77 -2.69 6.00 -6.40
N ASP A 78 -1.77 6.90 -6.73
CA ASP A 78 -1.92 8.36 -6.64
C ASP A 78 -1.85 8.97 -8.05
N ASP A 79 -2.85 9.76 -8.44
CA ASP A 79 -2.95 10.46 -9.73
C ASP A 79 -2.60 11.94 -9.62
N GLN A 80 -2.03 12.37 -8.51
CA GLN A 80 -1.71 13.74 -8.10
C GLN A 80 -2.93 14.57 -7.68
N THR A 81 -4.15 14.18 -8.01
CA THR A 81 -5.38 14.81 -7.50
C THR A 81 -5.79 14.20 -6.16
N ALA A 82 -5.73 12.86 -6.06
CA ALA A 82 -6.02 12.08 -4.85
C ALA A 82 -5.36 10.69 -4.95
N ALA A 83 -5.61 9.85 -3.95
CA ALA A 83 -5.13 8.47 -3.96
C ALA A 83 -6.23 7.48 -3.62
N ILE A 84 -6.08 6.24 -4.12
CA ILE A 84 -6.99 5.12 -3.92
C ILE A 84 -6.21 3.85 -3.56
N GLU A 85 -6.71 3.09 -2.61
CA GLU A 85 -6.18 1.77 -2.27
C GLU A 85 -6.88 0.68 -3.08
N VAL A 86 -6.11 -0.13 -3.80
CA VAL A 86 -6.64 -1.29 -4.54
C VAL A 86 -6.41 -2.55 -3.72
N MET A 87 -7.48 -3.28 -3.45
CA MET A 87 -7.49 -4.53 -2.69
C MET A 87 -7.07 -5.69 -3.60
N VAL A 88 -5.76 -5.84 -3.85
CA VAL A 88 -5.21 -6.74 -4.89
C VAL A 88 -5.35 -8.22 -4.54
N GLY A 89 -5.23 -8.59 -3.27
CA GLY A 89 -5.39 -9.96 -2.83
C GLY A 89 -4.23 -10.93 -3.13
N LEU A 90 -3.21 -10.51 -3.86
CA LEU A 90 -2.01 -11.28 -4.16
C LEU A 90 -0.88 -10.96 -3.19
N ASN A 91 0.11 -11.84 -3.08
CA ASN A 91 1.30 -11.64 -2.26
C ASN A 91 2.48 -11.11 -3.09
N THR A 92 3.44 -10.50 -2.41
CA THR A 92 4.71 -10.02 -3.00
C THR A 92 4.47 -9.03 -4.14
N LEU A 93 3.60 -8.03 -3.87
CA LEU A 93 3.17 -7.05 -4.86
C LEU A 93 4.30 -6.14 -5.31
N SER A 94 5.25 -5.79 -4.44
CA SER A 94 6.41 -4.93 -4.73
C SER A 94 7.23 -5.39 -5.95
N LYS A 95 7.25 -6.69 -6.26
CA LYS A 95 7.90 -7.21 -7.46
C LYS A 95 7.13 -6.98 -8.75
N SER A 96 5.81 -7.03 -8.69
CA SER A 96 4.93 -6.90 -9.87
C SER A 96 4.37 -5.49 -10.03
N TYR A 97 4.33 -4.75 -8.95
CA TYR A 97 3.79 -3.40 -8.82
C TYR A 97 4.76 -2.52 -8.02
N PRO A 98 5.99 -2.29 -8.55
CA PRO A 98 6.97 -1.47 -7.85
C PRO A 98 6.47 -0.02 -7.69
N GLU A 99 7.01 0.66 -6.69
CA GLU A 99 6.78 2.09 -6.51
C GLU A 99 7.17 2.88 -7.75
N GLY A 100 6.41 3.91 -8.06
CA GLY A 100 6.59 4.74 -9.24
C GLY A 100 6.07 4.14 -10.54
N LEU A 101 5.64 2.87 -10.53
CA LEU A 101 5.03 2.26 -11.72
C LEU A 101 3.73 2.97 -12.08
N LEU A 102 3.62 3.44 -13.32
CA LEU A 102 2.38 3.98 -13.86
C LEU A 102 1.42 2.83 -14.18
N VAL A 103 0.20 2.93 -13.67
CA VAL A 103 -0.87 1.95 -13.91
C VAL A 103 -2.16 2.67 -14.35
N ALA A 104 -3.01 1.95 -15.11
CA ALA A 104 -4.38 2.33 -15.33
C ALA A 104 -5.29 1.35 -14.58
N LEU A 105 -6.29 1.87 -13.88
CA LEU A 105 -7.30 1.09 -13.17
C LEU A 105 -8.61 1.19 -13.93
N ASN A 106 -9.08 0.07 -14.48
CA ASN A 106 -10.45 -0.06 -14.99
C ASN A 106 -11.35 -0.52 -13.83
N LEU A 107 -12.17 0.38 -13.35
CA LEU A 107 -12.98 0.16 -12.16
C LEU A 107 -14.39 -0.37 -12.47
N GLN A 108 -14.76 -0.55 -13.75
CA GLN A 108 -16.07 -1.10 -14.10
C GLN A 108 -16.24 -2.50 -13.51
N GLY A 109 -17.35 -2.72 -12.82
CA GLY A 109 -17.66 -3.98 -12.13
C GLY A 109 -17.06 -4.09 -10.74
N CYS A 110 -16.22 -3.14 -10.32
CA CYS A 110 -15.70 -3.07 -8.96
C CYS A 110 -16.69 -2.43 -7.98
N TYR A 111 -16.40 -2.60 -6.71
CA TYR A 111 -17.01 -1.87 -5.61
C TYR A 111 -15.99 -0.90 -5.00
N VAL A 112 -16.48 0.27 -4.63
CA VAL A 112 -15.70 1.31 -3.94
C VAL A 112 -16.22 1.44 -2.53
N GLY A 113 -15.33 1.49 -1.57
CA GLY A 113 -15.61 1.71 -0.16
C GLY A 113 -14.57 2.60 0.47
N GLU A 114 -14.52 2.64 1.79
CA GLU A 114 -13.55 3.44 2.53
C GLU A 114 -13.01 2.66 3.72
N SER A 115 -11.73 2.81 3.99
CA SER A 115 -11.11 2.33 5.22
C SER A 115 -10.06 3.32 5.69
N TYR A 116 -10.09 3.68 6.98
CA TYR A 116 -9.19 4.68 7.55
C TYR A 116 -9.13 5.99 6.74
N GLY A 117 -10.29 6.43 6.20
CA GLY A 117 -10.42 7.64 5.39
C GLY A 117 -9.84 7.52 3.97
N VAL A 118 -9.28 6.38 3.61
CA VAL A 118 -8.73 6.13 2.26
C VAL A 118 -9.79 5.41 1.43
N LEU A 119 -10.04 5.93 0.22
CA LEU A 119 -10.92 5.29 -0.74
C LEU A 119 -10.33 3.94 -1.14
N GLN A 120 -11.12 2.87 -1.06
CA GLN A 120 -10.72 1.52 -1.43
C GLN A 120 -11.51 1.01 -2.63
N VAL A 121 -10.87 0.23 -3.50
CA VAL A 121 -11.53 -0.46 -4.60
C VAL A 121 -11.20 -1.96 -4.56
N GLY A 122 -12.23 -2.78 -4.81
CA GLY A 122 -12.09 -4.22 -4.83
C GLY A 122 -13.37 -4.91 -5.31
N ARG A 123 -13.56 -6.16 -4.92
CA ARG A 123 -14.84 -6.85 -5.12
C ARG A 123 -15.81 -6.54 -3.97
N LYS A 124 -17.06 -6.91 -4.14
CA LYS A 124 -18.07 -6.83 -3.08
C LYS A 124 -17.63 -7.66 -1.87
N ALA A 125 -17.65 -7.05 -0.71
CA ALA A 125 -17.45 -7.80 0.54
C ALA A 125 -18.66 -8.68 0.85
N GLU A 126 -18.42 -9.76 1.57
CA GLU A 126 -19.48 -10.63 2.05
C GLU A 126 -20.39 -9.91 3.09
N SER A 127 -21.65 -10.30 3.18
CA SER A 127 -22.64 -9.62 4.01
C SER A 127 -22.32 -9.60 5.51
N TYR A 128 -21.49 -10.54 5.97
CA TYR A 128 -21.02 -10.62 7.36
C TYR A 128 -19.70 -9.87 7.60
N SER A 129 -19.10 -9.31 6.55
CA SER A 129 -17.86 -8.53 6.66
C SER A 129 -18.13 -7.17 7.31
N SER A 130 -17.18 -6.72 8.11
CA SER A 130 -17.16 -5.34 8.62
C SER A 130 -16.50 -4.36 7.64
N TYR A 131 -16.01 -4.84 6.51
CA TYR A 131 -15.39 -4.04 5.45
C TYR A 131 -16.37 -3.81 4.30
N ASP A 132 -16.27 -2.65 3.65
CA ASP A 132 -17.10 -2.30 2.50
C ASP A 132 -16.73 -3.09 1.25
N VAL A 133 -15.44 -3.35 1.06
CA VAL A 133 -14.89 -4.06 -0.10
C VAL A 133 -13.94 -5.17 0.35
N ASP A 134 -13.74 -6.13 -0.54
CA ASP A 134 -12.85 -7.26 -0.33
C ASP A 134 -11.84 -7.36 -1.47
N TYR A 135 -10.84 -8.23 -1.32
CA TYR A 135 -9.77 -8.42 -2.28
C TYR A 135 -10.26 -8.93 -3.63
N LEU A 136 -9.60 -8.47 -4.70
CA LEU A 136 -9.60 -9.14 -5.99
C LEU A 136 -8.89 -10.48 -5.80
N ASP A 137 -9.62 -11.58 -5.91
CA ASP A 137 -9.23 -12.89 -5.36
C ASP A 137 -8.44 -13.78 -6.33
N SER A 138 -8.22 -13.32 -7.57
CA SER A 138 -7.43 -14.05 -8.55
C SER A 138 -6.56 -13.12 -9.40
N ARG A 139 -5.54 -13.72 -10.05
CA ARG A 139 -4.68 -13.00 -10.99
C ARG A 139 -5.49 -12.40 -12.14
N GLU A 140 -6.45 -13.15 -12.66
CA GLU A 140 -7.31 -12.73 -13.75
C GLU A 140 -8.16 -11.52 -13.35
N ALA A 141 -8.75 -11.54 -12.14
CA ALA A 141 -9.51 -10.41 -11.62
C ALA A 141 -8.63 -9.17 -11.48
N VAL A 142 -7.40 -9.33 -10.95
CA VAL A 142 -6.44 -8.23 -10.84
C VAL A 142 -6.02 -7.71 -12.21
N ASP A 143 -5.73 -8.58 -13.19
CA ASP A 143 -5.30 -8.18 -14.53
C ASP A 143 -6.43 -7.53 -15.37
N ILE A 144 -7.70 -7.77 -15.02
CA ILE A 144 -8.85 -7.03 -15.58
C ILE A 144 -8.86 -5.59 -15.05
N VAL A 145 -8.64 -5.42 -13.76
CA VAL A 145 -8.72 -4.11 -13.09
C VAL A 145 -7.45 -3.29 -13.31
N ILE A 146 -6.26 -3.90 -13.19
CA ILE A 146 -4.99 -3.17 -13.22
C ILE A 146 -4.24 -3.45 -14.52
N ARG A 147 -4.05 -2.41 -15.33
CA ARG A 147 -3.16 -2.43 -16.50
C ARG A 147 -1.83 -1.77 -16.15
N ARG A 148 -0.76 -2.53 -16.24
CA ARG A 148 0.61 -2.07 -15.93
C ARG A 148 1.28 -1.52 -17.16
N SER A 149 1.90 -0.35 -17.06
CA SER A 149 2.83 0.14 -18.07
C SER A 149 4.24 -0.44 -17.88
N GLN A 150 5.20 0.06 -18.65
CA GLN A 150 6.63 -0.12 -18.44
C GLN A 150 7.27 1.15 -17.84
N ASP A 151 6.47 2.18 -17.61
CA ASP A 151 6.91 3.47 -17.13
C ASP A 151 7.00 3.45 -15.60
N VAL A 152 8.22 3.58 -15.09
CA VAL A 152 8.53 3.67 -13.66
C VAL A 152 9.34 4.93 -13.42
N GLU A 153 8.79 5.85 -12.64
CA GLU A 153 9.46 7.09 -12.26
C GLU A 153 9.58 7.20 -10.73
N PRO A 154 10.61 7.88 -10.23
CA PRO A 154 10.71 8.16 -8.81
C PRO A 154 9.46 8.90 -8.31
N ILE A 155 8.96 8.49 -7.14
CA ILE A 155 7.88 9.19 -6.44
C ILE A 155 8.46 10.07 -5.35
N HIS A 156 7.84 11.21 -5.12
CA HIS A 156 8.24 12.16 -4.09
C HIS A 156 7.09 12.37 -3.12
N PRO A 157 7.35 12.32 -1.80
CA PRO A 157 6.34 12.66 -0.81
C PRO A 157 5.99 14.15 -0.89
N ILE A 158 4.77 14.47 -0.47
CA ILE A 158 4.36 15.86 -0.26
C ILE A 158 4.87 16.28 1.11
N ASP A 159 5.71 17.32 1.15
CA ASP A 159 6.19 17.90 2.40
C ASP A 159 5.10 18.78 3.02
N LEU A 160 4.66 18.47 4.23
CA LEU A 160 3.63 19.21 4.94
C LEU A 160 3.96 19.39 6.43
N ASN A 161 3.47 20.49 6.99
CA ASN A 161 3.34 20.64 8.43
C ASN A 161 2.05 19.96 8.92
N ILE A 162 2.04 19.44 10.14
CA ILE A 162 0.87 18.75 10.73
C ILE A 162 -0.39 19.63 10.67
N CYS A 163 -0.27 20.91 10.96
CA CYS A 163 -1.40 21.87 10.96
C CYS A 163 -2.05 22.05 9.58
N ASN A 164 -1.36 21.71 8.49
CA ASN A 164 -1.86 21.82 7.12
C ASN A 164 -2.49 20.50 6.61
N ILE A 165 -2.44 19.44 7.38
CA ILE A 165 -3.03 18.15 7.02
C ILE A 165 -4.56 18.27 7.04
N ASN A 166 -5.19 17.78 5.98
CA ASN A 166 -6.64 17.71 5.85
C ASN A 166 -7.08 16.48 5.07
N LYS A 167 -8.38 16.28 4.91
CA LYS A 167 -8.95 15.08 4.27
C LYS A 167 -8.56 14.88 2.80
N SER A 168 -8.17 15.94 2.07
CA SER A 168 -7.74 15.79 0.67
C SER A 168 -6.42 15.05 0.53
N HIS A 169 -5.62 15.01 1.60
CA HIS A 169 -4.33 14.31 1.63
C HIS A 169 -4.45 12.80 1.96
N LEU A 170 -5.65 12.32 2.33
CA LEU A 170 -5.85 10.91 2.69
C LEU A 170 -5.52 9.97 1.54
N GLY A 171 -4.73 8.95 1.83
CA GLY A 171 -4.18 8.00 0.88
C GLY A 171 -2.89 8.45 0.19
N ARG A 172 -2.51 9.73 0.28
CA ARG A 172 -1.31 10.27 -0.37
C ARG A 172 -0.05 10.03 0.46
N LEU A 173 1.08 9.99 -0.22
CA LEU A 173 2.40 9.86 0.40
C LEU A 173 2.84 11.23 0.91
N LEU A 174 3.00 11.37 2.23
CA LEU A 174 3.43 12.59 2.89
C LEU A 174 4.77 12.41 3.57
N ARG A 175 5.52 13.50 3.73
CA ARG A 175 6.64 13.62 4.65
C ARG A 175 6.36 14.72 5.65
N ILE A 176 6.48 14.38 6.95
CA ILE A 176 6.32 15.29 8.07
C ILE A 176 7.64 15.31 8.83
N SER A 177 8.18 16.50 9.02
CA SER A 177 9.48 16.72 9.67
C SER A 177 9.31 17.31 11.06
N ASP A 178 10.44 17.43 11.79
CA ASP A 178 10.49 18.00 13.14
C ASP A 178 9.69 17.19 14.18
N LEU A 179 9.70 15.87 14.08
CA LEU A 179 8.91 14.98 14.92
C LEU A 179 9.71 14.40 16.08
N GLN A 180 9.17 14.48 17.29
CA GLN A 180 9.71 13.89 18.51
C GLN A 180 8.74 12.84 19.03
N LEU A 181 9.22 11.61 19.30
CA LEU A 181 8.43 10.55 19.92
C LEU A 181 8.00 10.99 21.34
N VAL A 182 6.70 10.85 21.64
CA VAL A 182 6.14 11.20 22.96
C VAL A 182 5.40 10.04 23.64
N TYR A 183 5.00 9.03 22.84
CA TYR A 183 4.32 7.84 23.36
C TYR A 183 4.41 6.69 22.36
N SER A 184 4.45 5.45 22.87
CA SER A 184 4.32 4.24 22.04
C SER A 184 3.50 3.17 22.78
N THR A 185 2.65 2.47 22.04
CA THR A 185 1.90 1.31 22.56
C THR A 185 2.76 0.06 22.71
N SER A 186 4.00 0.09 22.20
CA SER A 186 4.94 -1.03 22.33
C SER A 186 5.60 -1.11 23.71
N ILE A 187 5.45 -0.07 24.56
CA ILE A 187 6.09 0.05 25.87
C ILE A 187 5.18 -0.56 26.94
N ASP A 188 5.72 -1.43 27.77
CA ASP A 188 5.08 -1.91 29.01
C ASP A 188 5.58 -1.09 30.21
N THR A 189 4.83 -0.04 30.55
CA THR A 189 5.15 0.82 31.69
C THR A 189 5.04 0.10 33.03
N LEU A 190 4.26 -0.98 33.15
CA LEU A 190 4.17 -1.80 34.35
C LEU A 190 5.42 -2.64 34.53
N ALA A 191 6.11 -3.01 33.44
CA ALA A 191 7.42 -3.64 33.50
C ALA A 191 8.57 -2.65 33.67
N GLY A 192 8.29 -1.34 33.78
CA GLY A 192 9.28 -0.29 33.94
C GLY A 192 9.94 0.17 32.63
N GLU A 193 9.40 -0.22 31.48
CA GLU A 193 9.89 0.23 30.18
C GLU A 193 9.65 1.73 29.97
N THR A 194 10.52 2.33 29.17
CA THR A 194 10.54 3.76 28.85
C THR A 194 10.53 3.97 27.33
N LEU A 195 10.55 5.22 26.86
CA LEU A 195 10.66 5.51 25.43
C LEU A 195 11.93 4.93 24.78
N HIS A 196 12.99 4.65 25.55
CA HIS A 196 14.20 3.99 25.05
C HIS A 196 13.96 2.53 24.64
N ASP A 197 12.91 1.90 25.14
CA ASP A 197 12.54 0.52 24.85
C ASP A 197 11.47 0.45 23.76
N ALA A 198 11.01 1.62 23.23
CA ALA A 198 9.99 1.68 22.21
C ALA A 198 10.46 1.07 20.91
N CYS A 199 9.59 0.25 20.30
CA CYS A 199 9.79 -0.29 18.96
C CYS A 199 8.61 0.11 18.03
N TRP A 200 8.79 -0.09 16.73
CA TRP A 200 7.83 0.40 15.74
C TRP A 200 6.44 -0.23 15.80
N ARG A 201 6.29 -1.45 16.31
CA ARG A 201 4.99 -2.16 16.32
C ARG A 201 3.88 -1.38 17.02
N GLY A 202 2.67 -1.43 16.44
CA GLY A 202 1.50 -0.77 17.01
C GLY A 202 1.45 0.71 16.68
N TYR A 203 1.08 1.52 17.67
CA TYR A 203 0.92 2.95 17.49
C TYR A 203 2.01 3.71 18.26
N SER A 204 2.59 4.70 17.60
CA SER A 204 3.50 5.67 18.19
C SER A 204 2.97 7.08 17.95
N LEU A 205 3.03 7.95 18.96
CA LEU A 205 2.58 9.34 18.88
C LEU A 205 3.79 10.26 18.85
N TYR A 206 3.78 11.18 17.92
CA TYR A 206 4.82 12.18 17.73
C TYR A 206 4.25 13.58 17.88
N LYS A 207 5.11 14.52 18.31
CA LYS A 207 4.82 15.95 18.35
C LYS A 207 5.90 16.74 17.62
N ASN A 208 5.50 17.81 16.94
CA ASN A 208 6.42 18.80 16.41
C ASN A 208 6.75 19.88 17.46
N SER A 209 7.65 20.80 17.13
CA SER A 209 8.02 21.93 17.99
C SER A 209 6.85 22.88 18.30
N SER A 210 5.83 22.93 17.46
CA SER A 210 4.61 23.72 17.65
C SER A 210 3.59 23.04 18.59
N GLY A 211 3.82 21.78 18.98
CA GLY A 211 2.93 21.02 19.85
C GLY A 211 1.85 20.23 19.12
N ASP A 212 1.78 20.33 17.76
CA ASP A 212 0.86 19.51 16.95
C ASP A 212 1.31 18.06 17.01
N SER A 213 0.35 17.13 16.91
CA SER A 213 0.63 15.70 17.02
C SER A 213 0.12 14.89 15.83
N ILE A 214 0.85 13.83 15.51
CA ILE A 214 0.48 12.84 14.51
C ILE A 214 0.83 11.43 15.01
N ALA A 215 0.01 10.45 14.68
CA ALA A 215 0.30 9.06 15.00
C ALA A 215 1.04 8.37 13.84
N ILE A 216 1.81 7.35 14.18
CA ILE A 216 2.37 6.38 13.23
C ILE A 216 1.75 5.02 13.56
N TYR A 217 1.31 4.30 12.55
CA TYR A 217 0.85 2.92 12.71
C TYR A 217 1.75 1.96 11.97
N THR A 218 2.26 0.97 12.68
CA THR A 218 3.06 -0.12 12.13
C THR A 218 2.43 -1.46 12.50
N ARG A 219 2.21 -2.32 11.50
CA ARG A 219 1.70 -3.67 11.72
C ARG A 219 2.71 -4.52 12.49
N ASN A 220 2.22 -5.43 13.32
CA ASN A 220 3.08 -6.37 14.06
C ASN A 220 3.90 -7.32 13.15
N TYR A 221 3.50 -7.42 11.88
CA TYR A 221 4.15 -8.28 10.88
C TYR A 221 5.13 -7.52 9.97
N ALA A 222 5.29 -6.20 10.15
CA ALA A 222 6.31 -5.46 9.42
C ALA A 222 7.70 -5.97 9.81
N SER A 223 8.61 -6.04 8.84
CA SER A 223 9.99 -6.54 9.07
C SER A 223 10.71 -5.75 10.16
N PHE A 224 10.45 -4.45 10.23
CA PHE A 224 11.02 -3.53 11.21
C PHE A 224 10.17 -3.35 12.49
N ALA A 225 9.07 -4.09 12.66
CA ALA A 225 8.14 -3.89 13.78
C ALA A 225 8.81 -3.94 15.16
N ASN A 226 9.85 -4.77 15.32
CA ASN A 226 10.59 -4.94 16.59
C ASN A 226 11.89 -4.14 16.63
N HIS A 227 12.21 -3.31 15.63
CA HIS A 227 13.36 -2.42 15.69
C HIS A 227 13.05 -1.23 16.60
N THR A 228 14.08 -0.79 17.34
CA THR A 228 13.95 0.34 18.26
C THR A 228 13.70 1.64 17.50
N ILE A 229 12.77 2.45 18.01
CA ILE A 229 12.49 3.77 17.45
C ILE A 229 13.61 4.74 17.87
N PRO A 230 14.23 5.49 16.94
CA PRO A 230 15.18 6.55 17.27
C PRO A 230 14.51 7.66 18.11
N LEU A 231 15.22 8.21 19.08
CA LEU A 231 14.68 9.23 20.00
C LEU A 231 15.03 10.67 19.61
N GLU A 232 15.94 10.84 18.64
CA GLU A 232 16.20 12.17 18.07
C GLU A 232 14.99 12.70 17.31
N ARG A 233 15.06 13.97 16.86
CA ARG A 233 14.03 14.50 15.98
C ARG A 233 14.09 13.87 14.62
N LEU A 234 12.94 13.52 14.07
CA LEU A 234 12.79 12.72 12.87
C LEU A 234 11.97 13.44 11.79
N SER A 235 12.22 13.04 10.56
CA SER A 235 11.34 13.22 9.41
C SER A 235 10.75 11.85 9.05
N LEU A 236 9.43 11.73 9.06
CA LEU A 236 8.72 10.49 8.79
C LEU A 236 7.92 10.61 7.49
N THR A 237 8.12 9.64 6.62
CA THR A 237 7.39 9.51 5.35
C THR A 237 6.38 8.38 5.46
N GLY A 238 5.18 8.55 4.90
CA GLY A 238 4.18 7.48 4.91
C GLY A 238 2.88 7.87 4.23
N ILE A 239 2.05 6.88 4.02
CA ILE A 239 0.69 7.07 3.50
C ILE A 239 -0.20 7.61 4.61
N LEU A 240 -0.87 8.74 4.35
CA LEU A 240 -1.78 9.35 5.32
C LEU A 240 -3.08 8.57 5.42
N GLN A 241 -3.48 8.29 6.65
CA GLN A 241 -4.74 7.65 7.02
C GLN A 241 -5.43 8.47 8.12
N TYR A 242 -6.73 8.20 8.34
CA TYR A 242 -7.48 8.77 9.44
C TYR A 242 -8.31 7.69 10.11
N GLY A 243 -8.12 7.50 11.40
CA GLY A 243 -8.84 6.47 12.13
C GLY A 243 -8.52 6.47 13.62
N LYS A 244 -9.02 5.46 14.30
CA LYS A 244 -8.85 5.34 15.74
C LYS A 244 -7.38 5.05 16.09
N TYR A 245 -6.85 5.88 16.96
CA TYR A 245 -5.56 5.66 17.59
C TYR A 245 -5.76 4.77 18.82
N ASN A 246 -5.16 3.60 18.81
CA ASN A 246 -5.25 2.62 19.90
C ASN A 246 -6.70 2.40 20.43
N GLY A 247 -7.67 2.33 19.51
CA GLY A 247 -9.07 2.08 19.86
C GLY A 247 -9.84 3.26 20.48
N ALA A 248 -9.18 4.40 20.74
CA ALA A 248 -9.77 5.55 21.41
C ALA A 248 -10.15 6.68 20.45
N LYS A 249 -9.36 7.73 20.38
CA LYS A 249 -9.62 8.94 19.60
C LYS A 249 -9.22 8.75 18.15
N GLU A 250 -10.03 9.26 17.22
CA GLU A 250 -9.66 9.35 15.81
C GLU A 250 -8.64 10.47 15.58
N CYS A 251 -7.63 10.18 14.79
CA CYS A 251 -6.61 11.15 14.40
C CYS A 251 -6.01 10.81 13.04
N TYR A 252 -5.28 11.76 12.46
CA TYR A 252 -4.41 11.49 11.33
C TYR A 252 -3.22 10.63 11.76
N GLN A 253 -2.89 9.67 10.90
CA GLN A 253 -1.79 8.73 11.13
C GLN A 253 -1.04 8.49 9.82
N LEU A 254 0.28 8.36 9.91
CA LEU A 254 1.10 7.90 8.80
C LEU A 254 1.33 6.39 8.91
N LYS A 255 1.36 5.73 7.78
CA LYS A 255 1.75 4.34 7.63
C LYS A 255 2.98 4.27 6.74
N MET A 256 4.15 4.01 7.35
CA MET A 256 5.43 3.92 6.65
C MET A 256 5.45 2.71 5.73
N ARG A 257 6.20 2.77 4.62
CA ARG A 257 6.40 1.66 3.69
C ARG A 257 7.58 0.81 4.12
N TYR A 258 8.64 1.48 4.59
CA TYR A 258 9.93 0.95 4.98
C TYR A 258 10.41 1.58 6.28
N GLU A 259 11.38 0.98 6.94
CA GLU A 259 12.07 1.62 8.06
C GLU A 259 12.82 2.89 7.61
N GLU A 260 13.36 2.88 6.40
CA GLU A 260 14.06 4.02 5.80
C GLU A 260 13.16 5.22 5.48
N ASP A 261 11.84 5.07 5.56
CA ASP A 261 10.89 6.20 5.57
C ASP A 261 11.06 7.06 6.84
N CYS A 262 11.80 6.59 7.84
CA CYS A 262 12.27 7.33 9.00
C CYS A 262 13.68 7.85 8.73
N GLN A 263 13.86 9.16 8.83
CA GLN A 263 15.15 9.84 8.64
C GLN A 263 15.40 10.81 9.80
N PRO A 264 16.64 11.03 10.22
CA PRO A 264 16.98 12.14 11.14
C PRO A 264 16.50 13.47 10.54
N TYR A 265 16.05 14.37 11.43
CA TYR A 265 15.62 15.74 11.05
C TYR A 265 16.75 16.71 11.17
#